data_69e4d185f20a129f74885b62ad2a7b8e
#
_entry.id   69e4d185f20a129f74885b62ad2a7b8e
#
_cell.length_a   1.000
_cell.length_b   1.000
_cell.length_c   1.000
_cell.angle_alpha   90.00
_cell.angle_beta   90.00
_cell.angle_gamma   90.00
#
_symmetry.space_group_name_H-M   'P 1'
#
loop_
_entity.id
_entity.type
_entity.pdbx_description
1 polymer ?
#
loop_
_entity_poly.entity_id
_entity_poly.type
_entity_poly.pdbx_seq_one_letter_code
_entity_poly.pdbx_strand_id
1 'polypeptide(L)'
;MNEACGMEERRSASVHEPRSPDPRDILAIGSRPTEARRARLFAERVVGNGNVRPERRDLVLVAVSELVTNALVHGAAPRTLSMTRRLDEVDVVVSDGSPEFPHLRSAGATEPGGHGLHVVDRISDGWGVRPVASGKEVWCRIHLGQG
;
A
#
# COMPACT_ATOMS: atom_id res chain seq x y z
N MET A 1 -13.63 3.63 -21.31
CA MET A 1 -12.66 4.03 -21.06
C MET A 1 -12.40 4.44 -19.86
N ASN A 2 -11.47 4.53 -19.36
CA ASN A 2 -11.28 4.88 -18.24
C ASN A 2 -10.07 5.36 -17.95
N GLU A 3 -9.95 6.56 -18.04
CA GLU A 3 -8.80 7.19 -17.79
C GLU A 3 -8.45 7.11 -16.39
N ALA A 4 -9.27 6.65 -15.56
CA ALA A 4 -8.96 6.63 -14.14
C ALA A 4 -7.71 5.83 -13.87
N CYS A 5 -7.47 4.80 -14.61
CA CYS A 5 -6.29 4.01 -14.38
C CYS A 5 -5.02 4.78 -14.59
N GLY A 6 -4.95 5.53 -15.64
CA GLY A 6 -3.75 6.27 -15.92
C GLY A 6 -3.50 7.38 -14.96
N MET A 7 -4.57 7.93 -14.40
CA MET A 7 -4.39 9.04 -13.50
C MET A 7 -3.89 8.65 -12.13
N GLU A 8 -4.12 7.40 -11.76
CA GLU A 8 -3.77 7.02 -10.40
C GLU A 8 -2.34 6.53 -10.26
N GLU A 9 -1.60 6.44 -11.34
CA GLU A 9 -0.23 6.01 -11.22
C GLU A 9 0.65 7.24 -11.14
N ARG A 10 1.53 7.25 -10.16
CA ARG A 10 2.37 8.40 -9.91
C ARG A 10 3.83 8.05 -9.87
N ARG A 11 4.67 9.05 -9.84
CA ARG A 11 6.08 8.94 -9.68
C ARG A 11 6.76 8.45 -10.91
N SER A 12 7.88 7.89 -10.76
CA SER A 12 8.78 7.63 -11.84
C SER A 12 8.27 6.63 -12.85
N ALA A 13 8.49 6.92 -14.11
CA ALA A 13 8.13 6.00 -15.16
C ALA A 13 8.94 4.71 -15.09
N SER A 14 10.02 4.70 -14.34
CA SER A 14 10.82 3.48 -14.23
C SER A 14 10.28 2.52 -13.18
N VAL A 15 9.24 2.90 -12.47
CA VAL A 15 8.66 2.03 -11.45
C VAL A 15 7.69 1.07 -12.14
N HIS A 16 7.97 -0.21 -12.01
CA HIS A 16 7.12 -1.24 -12.60
C HIS A 16 6.14 -1.76 -11.58
N GLU A 17 5.04 -2.27 -12.07
CA GLU A 17 4.04 -2.84 -11.17
C GLU A 17 4.63 -4.01 -10.39
N PRO A 18 4.14 -4.23 -9.17
CA PRO A 18 4.67 -5.31 -8.34
C PRO A 18 4.43 -6.68 -8.97
N ARG A 19 5.34 -7.58 -8.70
CA ARG A 19 5.17 -8.95 -9.11
C ARG A 19 4.28 -9.66 -8.12
N SER A 20 3.83 -10.83 -8.49
CA SER A 20 3.05 -11.64 -7.56
C SER A 20 3.89 -11.99 -6.35
N PRO A 21 3.35 -11.86 -5.17
CA PRO A 21 4.11 -12.13 -3.96
C PRO A 21 4.25 -13.63 -3.68
N ASP A 22 5.23 -13.96 -2.87
CA ASP A 22 5.34 -15.29 -2.31
C ASP A 22 4.10 -15.50 -1.41
N PRO A 23 3.48 -16.67 -1.45
CA PRO A 23 2.28 -16.90 -0.62
C PRO A 23 2.48 -16.64 0.86
N ARG A 24 3.71 -16.78 1.37
CA ARG A 24 3.97 -16.54 2.78
C ARG A 24 3.94 -15.07 3.16
N ASP A 25 3.97 -14.19 2.17
CA ASP A 25 3.95 -12.76 2.39
C ASP A 25 2.58 -12.14 2.19
N ILE A 26 1.53 -12.94 2.33
CA ILE A 26 0.16 -12.47 2.18
C ILE A 26 -0.57 -12.60 3.51
N LEU A 27 -1.26 -11.55 3.90
CA LEU A 27 -2.03 -11.51 5.12
C LEU A 27 -3.48 -11.16 4.80
N ALA A 28 -4.41 -12.01 5.21
CA ALA A 28 -5.83 -11.68 5.06
C ALA A 28 -6.18 -10.62 6.08
N ILE A 29 -6.93 -9.61 5.66
CA ILE A 29 -7.31 -8.48 6.51
C ILE A 29 -8.79 -8.56 6.79
N GLY A 30 -9.15 -8.55 8.06
CA GLY A 30 -10.54 -8.51 8.48
C GLY A 30 -11.12 -7.12 8.40
N SER A 31 -12.25 -6.91 9.08
CA SER A 31 -12.96 -5.66 8.99
C SER A 31 -12.85 -4.78 10.22
N ARG A 32 -12.10 -5.22 11.23
CA ARG A 32 -12.02 -4.47 12.48
C ARG A 32 -10.91 -3.42 12.40
N PRO A 33 -11.06 -2.32 13.12
CA PRO A 33 -10.02 -1.29 13.12
C PRO A 33 -8.66 -1.80 13.60
N THR A 34 -8.64 -2.84 14.45
CA THR A 34 -7.39 -3.40 14.94
C THR A 34 -6.57 -4.08 13.85
N GLU A 35 -7.14 -4.26 12.67
CA GLU A 35 -6.41 -4.87 11.57
C GLU A 35 -5.22 -4.02 11.11
N ALA A 36 -5.30 -2.72 11.27
CA ALA A 36 -4.16 -1.87 10.90
C ALA A 36 -2.94 -2.20 11.75
N ARG A 37 -3.14 -2.45 13.04
CA ARG A 37 -2.02 -2.83 13.91
C ARG A 37 -1.47 -4.20 13.53
N ARG A 38 -2.35 -5.12 13.23
CA ARG A 38 -1.97 -6.47 12.85
C ARG A 38 -1.16 -6.42 11.55
N ALA A 39 -1.56 -5.56 10.63
CA ALA A 39 -0.84 -5.37 9.38
C ALA A 39 0.55 -4.80 9.61
N ARG A 40 0.69 -3.85 10.54
CA ARG A 40 2.00 -3.28 10.84
C ARG A 40 2.94 -4.33 11.42
N LEU A 41 2.43 -5.21 12.30
CA LEU A 41 3.26 -6.27 12.85
C LEU A 41 3.71 -7.24 11.75
N PHE A 42 2.83 -7.54 10.83
CA PHE A 42 3.18 -8.37 9.68
C PHE A 42 4.28 -7.69 8.86
N ALA A 43 4.14 -6.39 8.62
CA ALA A 43 5.12 -5.65 7.84
C ALA A 43 6.48 -5.62 8.53
N GLU A 44 6.50 -5.48 9.84
CA GLU A 44 7.75 -5.51 10.59
C GLU A 44 8.50 -6.80 10.37
N ARG A 45 7.78 -7.92 10.35
CA ARG A 45 8.40 -9.20 10.11
C ARG A 45 8.94 -9.31 8.69
N VAL A 46 8.17 -8.88 7.72
CA VAL A 46 8.60 -8.99 6.32
C VAL A 46 9.83 -8.14 6.06
N VAL A 47 9.84 -6.92 6.56
CA VAL A 47 10.96 -6.01 6.33
C VAL A 47 12.20 -6.47 7.09
N GLY A 48 12.01 -6.95 8.30
CA GLY A 48 13.14 -7.40 9.10
C GLY A 48 13.99 -6.26 9.60
N ASN A 49 15.17 -6.60 10.13
CA ASN A 49 16.04 -5.60 10.67
C ASN A 49 17.36 -5.43 9.95
N GLY A 50 17.75 -6.34 9.08
CA GLY A 50 19.07 -6.31 8.47
C GLY A 50 19.13 -5.36 7.30
N ASN A 51 20.18 -4.57 7.23
CA ASN A 51 20.45 -3.69 6.11
C ASN A 51 19.30 -2.78 5.71
N VAL A 52 18.53 -2.34 6.70
CA VAL A 52 17.43 -1.42 6.45
C VAL A 52 17.63 -0.20 7.31
N ARG A 53 17.60 0.96 6.71
CA ARG A 53 17.71 2.19 7.47
C ARG A 53 16.45 2.37 8.31
N PRO A 54 16.57 2.69 9.61
CA PRO A 54 15.39 2.78 10.49
C PRO A 54 14.33 3.73 9.96
N GLU A 55 14.73 4.86 9.40
CA GLU A 55 13.76 5.82 8.89
C GLU A 55 13.03 5.26 7.67
N ARG A 56 13.67 4.41 6.87
CA ARG A 56 13.01 3.80 5.73
C ARG A 56 12.04 2.72 6.20
N ARG A 57 12.41 2.00 7.24
CA ARG A 57 11.54 1.01 7.83
C ARG A 57 10.28 1.66 8.36
N ASP A 58 10.42 2.82 9.01
CA ASP A 58 9.27 3.55 9.52
C ASP A 58 8.34 3.98 8.40
N LEU A 59 8.90 4.39 7.26
CA LEU A 59 8.06 4.79 6.13
C LEU A 59 7.24 3.61 5.60
N VAL A 60 7.82 2.40 5.61
CA VAL A 60 7.07 1.22 5.19
C VAL A 60 5.88 1.00 6.12
N LEU A 61 6.10 1.14 7.44
CA LEU A 61 5.02 0.93 8.38
C LEU A 61 3.92 1.97 8.22
N VAL A 62 4.29 3.21 7.93
CA VAL A 62 3.30 4.25 7.66
C VAL A 62 2.52 3.91 6.41
N ALA A 63 3.19 3.49 5.34
CA ALA A 63 2.52 3.16 4.09
C ALA A 63 1.54 2.01 4.28
N VAL A 64 1.96 0.98 5.01
CA VAL A 64 1.08 -0.16 5.27
C VAL A 64 -0.15 0.30 6.05
N SER A 65 0.04 1.12 7.07
CA SER A 65 -1.08 1.63 7.86
C SER A 65 -2.05 2.41 7.00
N GLU A 66 -1.53 3.27 6.13
CA GLU A 66 -2.39 4.13 5.32
C GLU A 66 -3.15 3.32 4.27
N LEU A 67 -2.49 2.39 3.61
CA LEU A 67 -3.17 1.58 2.61
C LEU A 67 -4.21 0.65 3.22
N VAL A 68 -3.90 0.07 4.37
CA VAL A 68 -4.85 -0.82 5.04
C VAL A 68 -6.03 -0.03 5.57
N THR A 69 -5.78 1.13 6.18
CA THR A 69 -6.87 1.98 6.67
C THR A 69 -7.77 2.42 5.52
N ASN A 70 -7.16 2.77 4.39
CA ASN A 70 -7.91 3.17 3.22
C ASN A 70 -8.84 2.03 2.76
N ALA A 71 -8.35 0.81 2.76
CA ALA A 71 -9.16 -0.34 2.38
C ALA A 71 -10.26 -0.63 3.40
N LEU A 72 -9.99 -0.38 4.69
CA LEU A 72 -11.00 -0.58 5.72
C LEU A 72 -12.12 0.46 5.65
N VAL A 73 -11.75 1.69 5.36
CA VAL A 73 -12.73 2.79 5.35
C VAL A 73 -13.49 2.86 4.03
N HIS A 74 -12.77 2.75 2.92
CA HIS A 74 -13.36 2.98 1.61
C HIS A 74 -13.50 1.75 0.74
N GLY A 75 -12.87 0.65 1.10
CA GLY A 75 -12.93 -0.57 0.32
C GLY A 75 -14.00 -1.51 0.82
N ALA A 76 -13.97 -2.72 0.30
CA ALA A 76 -14.93 -3.75 0.68
C ALA A 76 -14.19 -5.08 0.84
N ALA A 77 -14.76 -5.98 1.61
CA ALA A 77 -14.22 -7.32 1.75
C ALA A 77 -14.35 -8.07 0.43
N PRO A 78 -13.49 -9.02 0.15
CA PRO A 78 -12.36 -9.42 0.98
C PRO A 78 -11.18 -8.49 0.79
N ARG A 79 -10.32 -8.42 1.79
CA ARG A 79 -9.15 -7.56 1.75
C ARG A 79 -7.90 -8.37 2.04
N THR A 80 -6.80 -8.05 1.36
CA THR A 80 -5.52 -8.70 1.64
C THR A 80 -4.40 -7.68 1.60
N LEU A 81 -3.35 -7.95 2.36
CA LEU A 81 -2.12 -7.21 2.30
C LEU A 81 -1.06 -8.17 1.78
N SER A 82 -0.37 -7.79 0.72
CA SER A 82 0.72 -8.58 0.18
C SER A 82 1.97 -7.72 0.19
N MET A 83 3.09 -8.33 0.56
CA MET A 83 4.36 -7.61 0.56
C MET A 83 5.42 -8.47 -0.09
N THR A 84 6.27 -7.85 -0.91
CA THR A 84 7.38 -8.53 -1.55
C THR A 84 8.63 -7.74 -1.22
N ARG A 85 9.52 -8.34 -0.43
CA ARG A 85 10.77 -7.71 -0.08
C ARG A 85 11.86 -8.15 -1.04
N ARG A 86 12.57 -7.17 -1.56
CA ARG A 86 13.77 -7.42 -2.35
C ARG A 86 14.96 -6.88 -1.58
N LEU A 87 16.14 -6.96 -2.15
CA LEU A 87 17.34 -6.57 -1.43
C LEU A 87 17.24 -5.15 -0.89
N ASP A 88 16.86 -4.20 -1.72
CA ASP A 88 16.86 -2.81 -1.32
C ASP A 88 15.52 -2.10 -1.47
N GLU A 89 14.45 -2.84 -1.63
CA GLU A 89 13.14 -2.21 -1.73
C GLU A 89 12.05 -3.18 -1.33
N VAL A 90 10.86 -2.67 -1.07
CA VAL A 90 9.72 -3.50 -0.74
C VAL A 90 8.51 -2.98 -1.49
N ASP A 91 7.70 -3.89 -2.01
CA ASP A 91 6.43 -3.57 -2.61
C ASP A 91 5.33 -3.90 -1.61
N VAL A 92 4.38 -3.01 -1.44
CA VAL A 92 3.23 -3.19 -0.57
C VAL A 92 2.00 -3.13 -1.46
N VAL A 93 1.15 -4.15 -1.40
CA VAL A 93 -0.06 -4.21 -2.21
C VAL A 93 -1.23 -4.53 -1.30
N VAL A 94 -2.26 -3.69 -1.32
CA VAL A 94 -3.49 -3.95 -0.56
C VAL A 94 -4.62 -4.08 -1.56
N SER A 95 -5.32 -5.22 -1.50
CA SER A 95 -6.46 -5.44 -2.38
C SER A 95 -7.75 -5.39 -1.58
N ASP A 96 -8.81 -4.97 -2.21
CA ASP A 96 -10.14 -5.04 -1.61
C ASP A 96 -11.16 -5.33 -2.70
N GLY A 97 -12.38 -5.60 -2.28
CA GLY A 97 -13.43 -6.04 -3.19
C GLY A 97 -14.24 -4.93 -3.85
N SER A 98 -13.89 -3.69 -3.61
CA SER A 98 -14.63 -2.58 -4.22
C SER A 98 -14.01 -2.21 -5.55
N PRO A 99 -14.79 -2.07 -6.60
CA PRO A 99 -14.25 -1.65 -7.89
C PRO A 99 -14.02 -0.13 -7.96
N GLU A 100 -14.44 0.61 -6.97
CA GLU A 100 -14.31 2.05 -7.00
C GLU A 100 -12.89 2.46 -6.66
N PHE A 101 -12.30 3.29 -7.49
CA PHE A 101 -10.94 3.76 -7.24
C PHE A 101 -10.94 4.89 -6.23
N PRO A 102 -9.92 4.90 -5.36
CA PRO A 102 -9.79 6.02 -4.42
C PRO A 102 -9.37 7.28 -5.16
N HIS A 103 -9.59 8.42 -4.53
CA HIS A 103 -9.21 9.68 -5.11
C HIS A 103 -8.23 10.40 -4.18
N LEU A 104 -7.30 11.14 -4.79
CA LEU A 104 -6.47 12.04 -4.02
C LEU A 104 -7.31 13.26 -3.70
N ARG A 105 -7.52 13.51 -2.43
CA ARG A 105 -8.29 14.68 -2.02
C ARG A 105 -7.35 15.83 -1.72
N SER A 106 -7.89 17.03 -1.72
CA SER A 106 -7.08 18.18 -1.40
C SER A 106 -6.56 18.09 0.03
N ALA A 107 -5.49 18.82 0.31
CA ALA A 107 -4.84 18.73 1.60
C ALA A 107 -5.74 19.13 2.76
N GLY A 108 -6.78 19.86 2.51
CA GLY A 108 -7.69 20.27 3.58
C GLY A 108 -8.84 19.35 3.87
N ALA A 109 -8.90 18.20 3.20
CA ALA A 109 -10.01 17.28 3.39
C ALA A 109 -10.02 16.76 4.83
N THR A 110 -11.21 16.66 5.41
CA THR A 110 -11.33 16.20 6.78
C THR A 110 -11.95 14.82 6.89
N GLU A 111 -12.33 14.21 5.80
CA GLU A 111 -12.95 12.90 5.85
C GLU A 111 -11.95 11.85 6.24
N PRO A 112 -12.35 10.86 7.05
CA PRO A 112 -11.43 9.79 7.42
C PRO A 112 -10.88 9.11 6.17
N GLY A 113 -9.59 8.87 6.16
CA GLY A 113 -8.98 8.23 5.02
C GLY A 113 -8.71 9.14 3.84
N GLY A 114 -9.21 10.38 3.89
CA GLY A 114 -9.05 11.28 2.75
C GLY A 114 -7.64 11.71 2.50
N HIS A 115 -6.74 11.55 3.50
CA HIS A 115 -5.35 11.95 3.36
C HIS A 115 -4.40 10.79 3.12
N GLY A 116 -4.89 9.55 3.17
CA GLY A 116 -4.02 8.39 3.11
C GLY A 116 -3.18 8.31 1.87
N LEU A 117 -3.77 8.55 0.70
CA LEU A 117 -3.02 8.48 -0.55
C LEU A 117 -2.07 9.65 -0.71
N HIS A 118 -2.36 10.81 -0.11
CA HIS A 118 -1.42 11.92 -0.11
C HIS A 118 -0.16 11.54 0.64
N VAL A 119 -0.30 10.85 1.78
CA VAL A 119 0.84 10.39 2.54
C VAL A 119 1.65 9.40 1.72
N VAL A 120 0.97 8.41 1.12
CA VAL A 120 1.65 7.41 0.31
C VAL A 120 2.38 8.07 -0.86
N ASP A 121 1.75 9.04 -1.50
CA ASP A 121 2.36 9.75 -2.61
C ASP A 121 3.65 10.45 -2.19
N ARG A 122 3.68 10.98 -0.98
CA ARG A 122 4.84 11.73 -0.52
C ARG A 122 5.99 10.84 -0.06
N ILE A 123 5.69 9.67 0.50
CA ILE A 123 6.74 8.86 1.09
C ILE A 123 7.21 7.70 0.23
N SER A 124 6.45 7.33 -0.80
CA SER A 124 6.82 6.18 -1.62
C SER A 124 7.61 6.61 -2.84
N ASP A 125 8.32 5.66 -3.41
CA ASP A 125 9.09 5.90 -4.63
C ASP A 125 8.24 5.65 -5.88
N GLY A 126 7.05 5.11 -5.70
CA GLY A 126 6.06 4.94 -6.74
C GLY A 126 4.82 4.32 -6.13
N TRP A 127 3.67 4.58 -6.69
CA TRP A 127 2.43 3.97 -6.23
C TRP A 127 1.39 4.03 -7.35
N GLY A 128 0.38 3.22 -7.24
CA GLY A 128 -0.70 3.25 -8.23
C GLY A 128 -1.88 2.43 -7.77
N VAL A 129 -2.93 2.46 -8.56
CA VAL A 129 -4.15 1.70 -8.34
C VAL A 129 -4.46 0.97 -9.62
N ARG A 130 -4.82 -0.31 -9.52
CA ARG A 130 -5.22 -1.04 -10.72
C ARG A 130 -6.45 -1.88 -10.45
N PRO A 131 -7.31 -2.06 -11.44
CA PRO A 131 -8.47 -2.91 -11.29
C PRO A 131 -8.04 -4.37 -11.39
N VAL A 132 -8.72 -5.23 -10.65
CA VAL A 132 -8.52 -6.67 -10.75
C VAL A 132 -9.90 -7.29 -10.82
N ALA A 133 -9.97 -8.58 -11.14
CA ALA A 133 -11.26 -9.23 -11.34
C ALA A 133 -12.16 -9.11 -10.14
N SER A 134 -11.61 -9.14 -8.94
CA SER A 134 -12.41 -9.12 -7.71
C SER A 134 -12.50 -7.76 -7.05
N GLY A 135 -12.03 -6.71 -7.68
CA GLY A 135 -12.08 -5.37 -7.08
C GLY A 135 -10.93 -4.51 -7.55
N LYS A 136 -10.04 -4.13 -6.64
CA LYS A 136 -8.88 -3.32 -7.01
C LYS A 136 -7.70 -3.62 -6.11
N GLU A 137 -6.53 -3.17 -6.57
CA GLU A 137 -5.32 -3.21 -5.77
C GLU A 137 -4.72 -1.81 -5.74
N VAL A 138 -4.30 -1.39 -4.55
CA VAL A 138 -3.52 -0.18 -4.39
C VAL A 138 -2.14 -0.61 -3.95
N TRP A 139 -1.10 -0.14 -4.62
CA TRP A 139 0.26 -0.59 -4.35
C TRP A 139 1.20 0.59 -4.19
N CYS A 140 2.31 0.34 -3.48
CA CYS A 140 3.39 1.31 -3.45
C CYS A 140 4.72 0.58 -3.33
N ARG A 141 5.79 1.27 -3.65
CA ARG A 141 7.15 0.75 -3.57
C ARG A 141 7.99 1.71 -2.76
N ILE A 142 8.76 1.17 -1.84
CA ILE A 142 9.58 1.99 -0.97
C ILE A 142 10.99 1.43 -0.95
N HIS A 143 11.97 2.29 -1.21
CA HIS A 143 13.37 1.92 -1.10
C HIS A 143 13.73 1.80 0.36
N LEU A 144 14.46 0.77 0.70
CA LEU A 144 14.84 0.52 2.08
C LEU A 144 16.16 1.17 2.46
N GLY A 145 16.95 1.51 1.46
CA GLY A 145 18.28 2.04 1.72
C GLY A 145 19.17 0.95 2.26
N GLN A 146 20.38 1.32 2.60
CA GLN A 146 21.28 0.39 3.24
C GLN A 146 21.75 1.00 4.53
N GLY A 147 21.59 0.26 5.58
CA GLY A 147 21.97 0.75 6.91
C GLY A 147 23.45 0.65 7.18
#